data_23e47744ffeb0218e35afa9fcc15b756
#
_entry.id   23e47744ffeb0218e35afa9fcc15b756
#
_cell.length_a   1.000
_cell.length_b   1.000
_cell.length_c   1.000
_cell.angle_alpha   90.00
_cell.angle_beta   90.00
_cell.angle_gamma   90.00
#
_symmetry.space_group_name_H-M   'P 1'
#
loop_
_entity.id
_entity.type
_entity.pdbx_description
1 polymer ?
#
loop_
_entity_poly.entity_id
_entity_poly.type
_entity_poly.pdbx_seq_one_letter_code
_entity_poly.pdbx_strand_id
1 'polypeptide(L)'
;MSTEMRPEQGIAGKFVRSALDENGVLSKIEFTNSENFNFAYDVMDALAEKEPDQTALIYVSKDRTIEKKFTFQDIKDYSNRAANYFKSLDIRKGDKVMLVLKRHYQYWFTMMALHKIGAIAIPATNILKATDYQYRIEAAGVSAVVCTSDDGITASIDTFADDKLTKIVVNHPVEGWNFFDEGIMECSTEFPRPTGEDAVGGKDDILFVMFTSGTTEHPKMVAHNHLYPLGHYITAKYWHCNKPGEVHLTVSDTGW
;
A
#
# COMPACT_ATOMS: atom_id res chain seq x y z
N MET A 1 -5.21 14.60 38.09
CA MET A 1 -4.00 15.24 37.51
C MET A 1 -4.20 15.39 36.01
N SER A 2 -3.91 16.55 35.44
CA SER A 2 -4.08 16.79 33.98
C SER A 2 -3.02 15.97 33.27
N THR A 3 -3.44 14.98 32.53
CA THR A 3 -2.59 14.22 31.61
C THR A 3 -2.23 15.13 30.43
N GLU A 4 -1.01 15.67 30.47
CA GLU A 4 -0.53 16.59 29.45
C GLU A 4 -0.35 15.85 28.12
N MET A 5 -1.00 16.34 27.06
CA MET A 5 -0.86 15.83 25.71
C MET A 5 0.52 16.19 25.14
N ARG A 6 1.30 15.19 24.75
CA ARG A 6 2.64 15.37 24.17
C ARG A 6 2.70 14.82 22.75
N PRO A 7 3.44 15.47 21.85
CA PRO A 7 3.70 14.90 20.53
C PRO A 7 4.46 13.58 20.66
N GLU A 8 4.15 12.64 19.79
CA GLU A 8 4.89 11.39 19.68
C GLU A 8 6.31 11.62 19.18
N GLN A 9 7.18 10.62 19.30
CA GLN A 9 8.56 10.74 18.85
C GLN A 9 8.69 10.62 17.32
N GLY A 10 9.73 11.22 16.77
CA GLY A 10 10.08 11.13 15.38
C GLY A 10 9.03 11.75 14.44
N ILE A 11 8.82 11.15 13.27
CA ILE A 11 7.86 11.62 12.26
C ILE A 11 6.42 11.56 12.78
N ALA A 12 6.11 10.56 13.60
CA ALA A 12 4.78 10.42 14.18
C ALA A 12 4.35 11.66 14.99
N GLY A 13 5.29 12.37 15.62
CA GLY A 13 4.99 13.58 16.40
C GLY A 13 4.43 14.75 15.59
N LYS A 14 4.54 14.71 14.27
CA LYS A 14 3.88 15.68 13.39
C LYS A 14 2.36 15.47 13.34
N PHE A 15 1.90 14.25 13.54
CA PHE A 15 0.52 13.82 13.30
C PHE A 15 -0.18 13.25 14.53
N VAL A 16 0.56 12.85 15.56
CA VAL A 16 0.02 12.14 16.71
C VAL A 16 0.49 12.79 18.01
N ARG A 17 -0.46 13.07 18.89
CA ARG A 17 -0.22 13.47 20.28
C ARG A 17 -0.89 12.46 21.20
N SER A 18 -0.26 12.13 22.31
CA SER A 18 -0.81 11.20 23.28
C SER A 18 -0.60 11.68 24.71
N ALA A 19 -1.42 11.16 25.62
CA ALA A 19 -1.23 11.28 27.04
C ALA A 19 -1.32 9.90 27.69
N LEU A 20 -0.46 9.65 28.66
CA LEU A 20 -0.49 8.44 29.47
C LEU A 20 -1.04 8.77 30.87
N ASP A 21 -1.69 7.81 31.51
CA ASP A 21 -2.07 7.92 32.91
C ASP A 21 -0.87 7.69 33.84
N GLU A 22 -1.13 7.68 35.16
CA GLU A 22 -0.11 7.48 36.18
C GLU A 22 0.55 6.08 36.15
N ASN A 23 -0.08 5.12 35.51
CA ASN A 23 0.43 3.76 35.32
C ASN A 23 1.14 3.57 33.97
N GLY A 24 1.25 4.63 33.15
CA GLY A 24 1.85 4.56 31.82
C GLY A 24 0.92 3.99 30.75
N VAL A 25 -0.38 3.88 31.02
CA VAL A 25 -1.38 3.40 30.07
C VAL A 25 -1.89 4.57 29.22
N LEU A 26 -2.11 4.34 27.92
CA LEU A 26 -2.67 5.33 27.01
C LEU A 26 -4.05 5.80 27.50
N SER A 27 -4.16 7.06 27.91
CA SER A 27 -5.40 7.67 28.39
C SER A 27 -6.08 8.53 27.34
N LYS A 28 -5.31 9.14 26.44
CA LYS A 28 -5.82 9.98 25.35
C LYS A 28 -4.88 9.95 24.15
N ILE A 29 -5.47 9.99 22.95
CA ILE A 29 -4.74 10.18 21.69
C ILE A 29 -5.48 11.21 20.84
N GLU A 30 -4.74 12.00 20.10
CA GLU A 30 -5.25 13.01 19.18
C GLU A 30 -4.42 12.98 17.90
N PHE A 31 -5.12 13.03 16.76
CA PHE A 31 -4.50 13.14 15.44
C PHE A 31 -4.57 14.58 14.97
N THR A 32 -3.43 15.11 14.51
CA THR A 32 -3.26 16.50 14.07
C THR A 32 -2.68 16.54 12.67
N ASN A 33 -2.82 17.66 11.97
CA ASN A 33 -2.27 17.87 10.62
C ASN A 33 -2.67 16.77 9.63
N SER A 34 -3.89 16.26 9.75
CA SER A 34 -4.37 15.09 9.01
C SER A 34 -5.11 15.45 7.71
N GLU A 35 -5.36 16.73 7.46
CA GLU A 35 -6.22 17.23 6.36
C GLU A 35 -5.73 16.76 4.98
N ASN A 36 -4.41 16.70 4.79
CA ASN A 36 -3.78 16.26 3.56
C ASN A 36 -2.84 15.07 3.77
N PHE A 37 -3.01 14.33 4.88
CA PHE A 37 -2.11 13.25 5.22
C PHE A 37 -2.09 12.16 4.14
N ASN A 38 -0.89 11.81 3.69
CA ASN A 38 -0.62 10.72 2.77
C ASN A 38 0.60 9.93 3.25
N PHE A 39 0.39 8.67 3.64
CA PHE A 39 1.42 7.84 4.25
C PHE A 39 2.69 7.71 3.39
N ALA A 40 2.54 7.64 2.06
CA ALA A 40 3.68 7.51 1.16
C ALA A 40 4.61 8.73 1.22
N TYR A 41 4.05 9.95 1.25
CA TYR A 41 4.84 11.19 1.33
C TYR A 41 5.22 11.55 2.76
N ASP A 42 4.24 11.55 3.66
CA ASP A 42 4.41 12.12 5.00
C ASP A 42 5.15 11.20 5.97
N VAL A 43 5.22 9.90 5.64
CA VAL A 43 5.95 8.91 6.45
C VAL A 43 7.09 8.29 5.66
N MET A 44 6.81 7.61 4.54
CA MET A 44 7.84 6.83 3.84
C MET A 44 8.91 7.73 3.18
N ASP A 45 8.49 8.74 2.41
CA ASP A 45 9.43 9.67 1.78
C ASP A 45 10.15 10.54 2.83
N ALA A 46 9.45 10.94 3.91
CA ALA A 46 10.07 11.67 5.01
C ALA A 46 11.10 10.84 5.79
N LEU A 47 10.91 9.50 5.89
CA LEU A 47 11.93 8.59 6.43
C LEU A 47 13.11 8.45 5.49
N ALA A 48 12.87 8.36 4.17
CA ALA A 48 13.94 8.34 3.18
C ALA A 48 14.81 9.62 3.23
N GLU A 49 14.23 10.78 3.51
CA GLU A 49 14.98 12.03 3.69
C GLU A 49 15.79 12.05 5.00
N LYS A 50 15.25 11.48 6.07
CA LYS A 50 15.87 11.53 7.40
C LYS A 50 16.87 10.39 7.64
N GLU A 51 16.54 9.21 7.16
CA GLU A 51 17.24 7.96 7.45
C GLU A 51 17.35 7.10 6.17
N PRO A 52 17.98 7.64 5.07
CA PRO A 52 17.97 7.03 3.75
C PRO A 52 18.48 5.59 3.73
N ASP A 53 19.54 5.32 4.48
CA ASP A 53 20.25 4.04 4.49
C ASP A 53 19.66 3.02 5.48
N GLN A 54 18.66 3.43 6.30
CA GLN A 54 18.01 2.50 7.22
C GLN A 54 17.18 1.48 6.47
N THR A 55 17.29 0.20 6.87
CA THR A 55 16.47 -0.88 6.30
C THR A 55 15.00 -0.66 6.59
N ALA A 56 14.20 -0.57 5.52
CA ALA A 56 12.75 -0.43 5.57
C ALA A 56 12.03 -1.77 5.36
N LEU A 57 12.59 -2.66 4.52
CA LEU A 57 11.97 -3.94 4.17
C LEU A 57 13.04 -5.02 4.00
N ILE A 58 12.78 -6.19 4.58
CA ILE A 58 13.55 -7.41 4.34
C ILE A 58 12.61 -8.41 3.66
N TYR A 59 12.99 -8.85 2.48
CA TYR A 59 12.30 -9.90 1.74
C TYR A 59 13.12 -11.19 1.76
N VAL A 60 12.45 -12.30 2.05
CA VAL A 60 13.02 -13.64 1.97
C VAL A 60 12.12 -14.50 1.09
N SER A 61 12.68 -15.14 0.06
CA SER A 61 11.94 -16.05 -0.81
C SER A 61 11.40 -17.28 -0.04
N LYS A 62 10.37 -17.91 -0.60
CA LYS A 62 9.72 -19.08 0.03
C LYS A 62 10.71 -20.21 0.30
N ASP A 63 11.65 -20.44 -0.60
CA ASP A 63 12.71 -21.47 -0.49
C ASP A 63 13.93 -21.00 0.30
N ARG A 64 13.93 -19.73 0.78
CA ARG A 64 15.03 -19.10 1.54
C ARG A 64 16.35 -18.98 0.78
N THR A 65 16.33 -19.05 -0.55
CA THR A 65 17.52 -18.91 -1.39
C THR A 65 17.83 -17.45 -1.72
N ILE A 66 16.83 -16.57 -1.66
CA ILE A 66 16.95 -15.15 -1.98
C ILE A 66 16.59 -14.33 -0.74
N GLU A 67 17.50 -13.47 -0.33
CA GLU A 67 17.26 -12.39 0.64
C GLU A 67 17.53 -11.05 -0.04
N LYS A 68 16.60 -10.11 0.10
CA LYS A 68 16.76 -8.72 -0.36
C LYS A 68 16.47 -7.78 0.79
N LYS A 69 17.29 -6.74 0.93
CA LYS A 69 17.06 -5.63 1.87
C LYS A 69 16.85 -4.37 1.07
N PHE A 70 15.83 -3.64 1.43
CA PHE A 70 15.50 -2.33 0.85
C PHE A 70 15.56 -1.29 1.94
N THR A 71 16.24 -0.19 1.66
CA THR A 71 16.29 0.98 2.53
C THR A 71 15.04 1.85 2.34
N PHE A 72 14.84 2.86 3.20
CA PHE A 72 13.79 3.84 2.98
C PHE A 72 13.99 4.60 1.67
N GLN A 73 15.25 4.89 1.28
CA GLN A 73 15.54 5.50 -0.01
C GLN A 73 15.14 4.58 -1.17
N ASP A 74 15.42 3.28 -1.09
CA ASP A 74 15.00 2.32 -2.11
C ASP A 74 13.47 2.29 -2.24
N ILE A 75 12.71 2.29 -1.13
CA ILE A 75 11.24 2.32 -1.17
C ILE A 75 10.73 3.59 -1.84
N LYS A 76 11.33 4.76 -1.53
CA LYS A 76 11.00 6.03 -2.19
C LYS A 76 11.25 5.95 -3.69
N ASP A 77 12.44 5.52 -4.11
CA ASP A 77 12.86 5.48 -5.51
C ASP A 77 12.01 4.49 -6.32
N TYR A 78 11.84 3.27 -5.83
CA TYR A 78 11.02 2.26 -6.51
C TYR A 78 9.54 2.65 -6.55
N SER A 79 8.99 3.26 -5.51
CA SER A 79 7.61 3.74 -5.53
C SER A 79 7.41 4.94 -6.46
N ASN A 80 8.40 5.82 -6.59
CA ASN A 80 8.37 6.92 -7.56
C ASN A 80 8.42 6.41 -8.99
N ARG A 81 9.31 5.46 -9.30
CA ARG A 81 9.35 4.77 -10.59
C ARG A 81 8.02 4.09 -10.91
N ALA A 82 7.47 3.35 -9.95
CA ALA A 82 6.18 2.68 -10.13
C ALA A 82 5.02 3.68 -10.33
N ALA A 83 5.02 4.84 -9.64
CA ALA A 83 4.03 5.89 -9.85
C ALA A 83 4.10 6.47 -11.26
N ASN A 84 5.30 6.77 -11.76
CA ASN A 84 5.52 7.21 -13.13
C ASN A 84 5.09 6.14 -14.15
N TYR A 85 5.42 4.88 -13.89
CA TYR A 85 5.02 3.76 -14.73
C TYR A 85 3.49 3.60 -14.81
N PHE A 86 2.79 3.66 -13.69
CA PHE A 86 1.32 3.60 -13.68
C PHE A 86 0.69 4.76 -14.45
N LYS A 87 1.24 5.97 -14.30
CA LYS A 87 0.80 7.12 -15.11
C LYS A 87 1.03 6.93 -16.61
N SER A 88 2.11 6.26 -17.01
CA SER A 88 2.36 5.95 -18.43
C SER A 88 1.37 4.93 -19.00
N LEU A 89 0.76 4.10 -18.14
CA LEU A 89 -0.32 3.18 -18.47
C LEU A 89 -1.72 3.78 -18.28
N ASP A 90 -1.81 5.12 -18.16
CA ASP A 90 -3.05 5.89 -17.99
C ASP A 90 -3.81 5.61 -16.68
N ILE A 91 -3.14 5.08 -15.66
CA ILE A 91 -3.70 4.91 -14.32
C ILE A 91 -3.63 6.25 -13.58
N ARG A 92 -4.78 6.73 -13.09
CA ARG A 92 -4.95 8.08 -12.54
C ARG A 92 -5.61 8.05 -11.15
N LYS A 93 -5.70 9.22 -10.53
CA LYS A 93 -6.44 9.42 -9.26
C LYS A 93 -7.88 8.91 -9.39
N GLY A 94 -8.29 8.09 -8.42
CA GLY A 94 -9.63 7.48 -8.36
C GLY A 94 -9.78 6.16 -9.11
N ASP A 95 -8.82 5.79 -9.98
CA ASP A 95 -8.80 4.49 -10.62
C ASP A 95 -8.60 3.38 -9.60
N LYS A 96 -9.24 2.25 -9.83
CA LYS A 96 -9.18 1.10 -8.93
C LYS A 96 -8.26 0.03 -9.50
N VAL A 97 -7.26 -0.33 -8.71
CA VAL A 97 -6.21 -1.28 -9.09
C VAL A 97 -6.24 -2.49 -8.17
N MET A 98 -6.58 -3.65 -8.70
CA MET A 98 -6.55 -4.90 -7.94
C MET A 98 -5.12 -5.41 -7.81
N LEU A 99 -4.73 -5.81 -6.59
CA LEU A 99 -3.39 -6.32 -6.28
C LEU A 99 -3.45 -7.78 -5.85
N VAL A 100 -2.87 -8.69 -6.64
CA VAL A 100 -2.79 -10.13 -6.34
C VAL A 100 -1.31 -10.53 -6.28
N LEU A 101 -0.61 -10.03 -5.27
CA LEU A 101 0.85 -10.04 -5.22
C LEU A 101 1.43 -10.96 -4.14
N LYS A 102 0.58 -11.70 -3.41
CA LYS A 102 1.06 -12.57 -2.33
C LYS A 102 2.01 -11.80 -1.40
N ARG A 103 3.21 -12.36 -1.18
CA ARG A 103 4.26 -11.75 -0.35
C ARG A 103 5.44 -11.24 -1.18
N HIS A 104 5.21 -10.88 -2.44
CA HIS A 104 6.25 -10.25 -3.26
C HIS A 104 6.59 -8.86 -2.75
N TYR A 105 7.87 -8.49 -2.78
CA TYR A 105 8.31 -7.16 -2.33
C TYR A 105 7.76 -6.03 -3.21
N GLN A 106 7.43 -6.30 -4.47
CA GLN A 106 6.78 -5.36 -5.38
C GLN A 106 5.43 -4.84 -4.84
N TYR A 107 4.77 -5.59 -3.95
CA TYR A 107 3.56 -5.13 -3.28
C TYR A 107 3.76 -3.77 -2.60
N TRP A 108 4.86 -3.60 -1.90
CA TRP A 108 5.15 -2.38 -1.16
C TRP A 108 5.44 -1.20 -2.08
N PHE A 109 6.17 -1.41 -3.19
CA PHE A 109 6.40 -0.39 -4.20
C PHE A 109 5.09 0.04 -4.86
N THR A 110 4.27 -0.94 -5.24
CA THR A 110 2.95 -0.73 -5.84
C THR A 110 2.01 0.04 -4.89
N MET A 111 1.89 -0.38 -3.63
CA MET A 111 1.03 0.31 -2.66
C MET A 111 1.44 1.77 -2.48
N MET A 112 2.73 2.05 -2.27
CA MET A 112 3.22 3.42 -2.11
C MET A 112 3.01 4.24 -3.38
N ALA A 113 3.19 3.65 -4.56
CA ALA A 113 2.94 4.31 -5.83
C ALA A 113 1.46 4.68 -6.01
N LEU A 114 0.54 3.76 -5.72
CA LEU A 114 -0.90 4.02 -5.78
C LEU A 114 -1.32 5.12 -4.79
N HIS A 115 -0.75 5.12 -3.58
CA HIS A 115 -0.97 6.21 -2.61
C HIS A 115 -0.49 7.56 -3.15
N LYS A 116 0.64 7.60 -3.88
CA LYS A 116 1.20 8.82 -4.46
C LYS A 116 0.33 9.40 -5.57
N ILE A 117 -0.19 8.56 -6.45
CA ILE A 117 -1.05 8.99 -7.57
C ILE A 117 -2.52 9.13 -7.18
N GLY A 118 -2.94 8.64 -6.01
CA GLY A 118 -4.33 8.65 -5.57
C GLY A 118 -5.21 7.59 -6.23
N ALA A 119 -4.62 6.55 -6.80
CA ALA A 119 -5.35 5.39 -7.25
C ALA A 119 -5.70 4.48 -6.05
N ILE A 120 -6.85 3.83 -6.13
CA ILE A 120 -7.43 3.05 -5.04
C ILE A 120 -6.96 1.61 -5.14
N ALA A 121 -6.16 1.16 -4.17
CA ALA A 121 -5.72 -0.22 -4.13
C ALA A 121 -6.86 -1.17 -3.70
N ILE A 122 -6.95 -2.33 -4.34
CA ILE A 122 -7.85 -3.42 -3.96
C ILE A 122 -7.02 -4.69 -3.74
N PRO A 123 -6.48 -4.90 -2.54
CA PRO A 123 -5.75 -6.12 -2.23
C PRO A 123 -6.65 -7.35 -2.34
N ALA A 124 -6.13 -8.40 -2.96
CA ALA A 124 -6.83 -9.67 -3.11
C ALA A 124 -5.87 -10.84 -2.95
N THR A 125 -6.35 -11.92 -2.34
CA THR A 125 -5.55 -13.12 -2.12
C THR A 125 -5.42 -13.96 -3.39
N ASN A 126 -4.31 -14.67 -3.52
CA ASN A 126 -4.02 -15.57 -4.65
C ASN A 126 -4.80 -16.88 -4.66
N ILE A 127 -5.56 -17.19 -3.61
CA ILE A 127 -6.35 -18.42 -3.52
C ILE A 127 -7.77 -18.30 -4.12
N LEU A 128 -8.10 -17.15 -4.68
CA LEU A 128 -9.38 -16.92 -5.34
C LEU A 128 -9.48 -17.69 -6.67
N LYS A 129 -10.70 -18.06 -7.04
CA LYS A 129 -11.01 -18.63 -8.36
C LYS A 129 -11.21 -17.52 -9.40
N ALA A 130 -11.17 -17.86 -10.67
CA ALA A 130 -11.41 -16.91 -11.76
C ALA A 130 -12.74 -16.14 -11.60
N THR A 131 -13.81 -16.83 -11.22
CA THR A 131 -15.12 -16.22 -10.95
C THR A 131 -15.10 -15.22 -9.80
N ASP A 132 -14.26 -15.43 -8.78
CA ASP A 132 -14.12 -14.52 -7.65
C ASP A 132 -13.34 -13.25 -8.04
N TYR A 133 -12.32 -13.38 -8.89
CA TYR A 133 -11.61 -12.23 -9.48
C TYR A 133 -12.54 -11.44 -10.37
N GLN A 134 -13.25 -12.10 -11.29
CA GLN A 134 -14.20 -11.47 -12.19
C GLN A 134 -15.24 -10.66 -11.41
N TYR A 135 -15.89 -11.28 -10.42
CA TYR A 135 -16.88 -10.59 -9.58
C TYR A 135 -16.32 -9.32 -8.93
N ARG A 136 -15.10 -9.38 -8.35
CA ARG A 136 -14.50 -8.23 -7.68
C ARG A 136 -14.12 -7.12 -8.66
N ILE A 137 -13.62 -7.48 -9.82
CA ILE A 137 -13.26 -6.54 -10.89
C ILE A 137 -14.51 -5.80 -11.37
N GLU A 138 -15.58 -6.53 -11.66
CA GLU A 138 -16.85 -5.95 -12.11
C GLU A 138 -17.52 -5.12 -11.00
N ALA A 139 -17.68 -5.67 -9.81
CA ALA A 139 -18.36 -5.02 -8.69
C ALA A 139 -17.68 -3.73 -8.23
N ALA A 140 -16.34 -3.69 -8.24
CA ALA A 140 -15.60 -2.50 -7.88
C ALA A 140 -15.35 -1.55 -9.06
N GLY A 141 -15.52 -2.00 -10.31
CA GLY A 141 -15.13 -1.23 -11.50
C GLY A 141 -13.61 -1.06 -11.55
N VAL A 142 -12.87 -2.16 -11.44
CA VAL A 142 -11.40 -2.19 -11.51
C VAL A 142 -10.95 -1.90 -12.92
N SER A 143 -10.03 -0.94 -13.09
CA SER A 143 -9.46 -0.56 -14.39
C SER A 143 -8.10 -1.20 -14.67
N ALA A 144 -7.39 -1.64 -13.61
CA ALA A 144 -6.11 -2.31 -13.76
C ALA A 144 -5.92 -3.42 -12.72
N VAL A 145 -5.13 -4.43 -13.08
CA VAL A 145 -4.71 -5.50 -12.17
C VAL A 145 -3.20 -5.58 -12.17
N VAL A 146 -2.61 -5.70 -10.98
CA VAL A 146 -1.19 -6.03 -10.78
C VAL A 146 -1.13 -7.37 -10.07
N CYS A 147 -0.61 -8.39 -10.72
CA CYS A 147 -0.55 -9.72 -10.15
C CYS A 147 0.81 -10.39 -10.35
N THR A 148 1.04 -11.48 -9.64
CA THR A 148 2.19 -12.35 -9.89
C THR A 148 1.92 -13.29 -11.05
N SER A 149 2.98 -13.68 -11.76
CA SER A 149 2.94 -14.76 -12.76
C SER A 149 2.81 -16.16 -12.15
N ASP A 150 2.95 -16.26 -10.81
CA ASP A 150 2.85 -17.53 -10.10
C ASP A 150 1.41 -18.05 -10.01
N ASP A 151 1.28 -19.35 -9.73
CA ASP A 151 0.01 -20.03 -9.37
C ASP A 151 -1.10 -19.92 -10.44
N GLY A 152 -0.78 -19.58 -11.70
CA GLY A 152 -1.74 -19.48 -12.79
C GLY A 152 -2.75 -18.33 -12.66
N ILE A 153 -2.41 -17.28 -11.89
CA ILE A 153 -3.29 -16.13 -11.65
C ILE A 153 -3.54 -15.38 -12.95
N THR A 154 -2.49 -15.13 -13.76
CA THR A 154 -2.62 -14.46 -15.06
C THR A 154 -3.58 -15.23 -16.00
N ALA A 155 -3.42 -16.54 -16.12
CA ALA A 155 -4.30 -17.37 -16.91
C ALA A 155 -5.76 -17.33 -16.41
N SER A 156 -5.97 -17.30 -15.08
CA SER A 156 -7.31 -17.15 -14.51
C SER A 156 -7.95 -15.82 -14.86
N ILE A 157 -7.20 -14.72 -14.85
CA ILE A 157 -7.69 -13.39 -15.22
C ILE A 157 -7.95 -13.31 -16.73
N ASP A 158 -7.09 -13.89 -17.56
CA ASP A 158 -7.24 -13.90 -19.02
C ASP A 158 -8.51 -14.62 -19.49
N THR A 159 -9.13 -15.49 -18.67
CA THR A 159 -10.38 -16.16 -19.04
C THR A 159 -11.58 -15.21 -19.19
N PHE A 160 -11.53 -14.03 -18.57
CA PHE A 160 -12.65 -13.07 -18.57
C PHE A 160 -12.25 -11.61 -18.83
N ALA A 161 -10.94 -11.30 -18.79
CA ALA A 161 -10.45 -9.95 -19.00
C ALA A 161 -10.72 -9.49 -20.43
N ASP A 162 -11.23 -8.28 -20.59
CA ASP A 162 -11.36 -7.58 -21.87
C ASP A 162 -10.20 -6.60 -22.09
N ASP A 163 -10.17 -5.97 -23.28
CA ASP A 163 -9.13 -5.01 -23.68
C ASP A 163 -9.12 -3.71 -22.84
N LYS A 164 -10.14 -3.49 -21.99
CA LYS A 164 -10.22 -2.31 -21.12
C LYS A 164 -9.47 -2.50 -19.81
N LEU A 165 -9.23 -3.74 -19.42
CA LEU A 165 -8.49 -4.04 -18.20
C LEU A 165 -6.99 -3.94 -18.44
N THR A 166 -6.32 -2.96 -17.85
CA THR A 166 -4.85 -2.86 -17.89
C THR A 166 -4.25 -3.98 -17.05
N LYS A 167 -3.53 -4.90 -17.72
CA LYS A 167 -2.93 -6.08 -17.10
C LYS A 167 -1.44 -5.86 -16.86
N ILE A 168 -0.99 -5.99 -15.62
CA ILE A 168 0.39 -5.79 -15.18
C ILE A 168 0.84 -7.01 -14.39
N VAL A 169 2.01 -7.56 -14.72
CA VAL A 169 2.55 -8.75 -14.08
C VAL A 169 3.91 -8.47 -13.46
N VAL A 170 4.16 -9.04 -12.27
CA VAL A 170 5.46 -9.03 -11.60
C VAL A 170 6.11 -10.42 -11.67
N ASN A 171 7.39 -10.50 -11.34
CA ASN A 171 8.21 -11.69 -11.20
C ASN A 171 8.70 -12.27 -12.54
N HIS A 172 7.82 -12.66 -13.44
CA HIS A 172 8.19 -13.13 -14.78
C HIS A 172 7.26 -12.54 -15.84
N PRO A 173 7.78 -12.18 -17.04
CA PRO A 173 6.96 -11.65 -18.12
C PRO A 173 5.95 -12.68 -18.62
N VAL A 174 4.77 -12.22 -18.98
CA VAL A 174 3.69 -13.01 -19.58
C VAL A 174 3.21 -12.30 -20.85
N GLU A 175 3.02 -13.04 -21.92
CA GLU A 175 2.53 -12.49 -23.20
C GLU A 175 1.18 -11.78 -23.01
N GLY A 176 1.05 -10.57 -23.58
CA GLY A 176 -0.16 -9.75 -23.45
C GLY A 176 -0.30 -9.00 -22.12
N TRP A 177 0.72 -9.06 -21.25
CA TRP A 177 0.79 -8.36 -19.98
C TRP A 177 1.93 -7.34 -19.96
N ASN A 178 1.72 -6.20 -19.34
CA ASN A 178 2.77 -5.22 -19.06
C ASN A 178 3.69 -5.77 -17.96
N PHE A 179 5.00 -5.87 -18.22
CA PHE A 179 5.94 -6.40 -17.24
C PHE A 179 6.45 -5.30 -16.30
N PHE A 180 6.05 -5.37 -15.04
CA PHE A 180 6.30 -4.34 -14.01
C PHE A 180 7.79 -4.14 -13.73
N ASP A 181 8.53 -5.25 -13.53
CA ASP A 181 9.90 -5.20 -13.05
C ASP A 181 10.86 -4.52 -14.04
N GLU A 182 10.62 -4.64 -15.36
CA GLU A 182 11.35 -3.89 -16.38
C GLU A 182 10.79 -2.49 -16.57
N GLY A 183 9.45 -2.37 -16.68
CA GLY A 183 8.81 -1.09 -16.98
C GLY A 183 9.11 0.01 -15.97
N ILE A 184 9.20 -0.32 -14.68
CA ILE A 184 9.55 0.67 -13.66
C ILE A 184 11.01 1.14 -13.77
N MET A 185 11.92 0.31 -14.28
CA MET A 185 13.36 0.66 -14.35
C MET A 185 13.65 1.75 -15.39
N GLU A 186 12.78 1.90 -16.38
CA GLU A 186 12.87 2.95 -17.40
C GLU A 186 12.27 4.29 -16.93
N CYS A 187 11.58 4.30 -15.79
CA CYS A 187 10.92 5.48 -15.25
C CYS A 187 11.81 6.28 -14.30
N SER A 188 11.52 7.58 -14.17
CA SER A 188 12.21 8.49 -13.25
C SER A 188 12.02 8.08 -11.80
N THR A 189 13.07 8.29 -10.98
CA THR A 189 13.00 8.22 -9.52
C THR A 189 12.40 9.48 -8.88
N GLU A 190 12.10 10.51 -9.68
CA GLU A 190 11.44 11.72 -9.20
C GLU A 190 9.94 11.66 -9.44
N PHE A 191 9.18 11.85 -8.38
CA PHE A 191 7.73 11.98 -8.44
C PHE A 191 7.28 13.02 -7.39
N PRO A 192 7.18 14.30 -7.78
CA PRO A 192 6.79 15.35 -6.85
C PRO A 192 5.36 15.15 -6.35
N ARG A 193 5.12 15.51 -5.09
CA ARG A 193 3.78 15.44 -4.50
C ARG A 193 2.81 16.31 -5.30
N PRO A 194 1.69 15.75 -5.79
CA PRO A 194 0.67 16.53 -6.49
C PRO A 194 0.05 17.60 -5.59
N THR A 195 -0.31 18.73 -6.18
CA THR A 195 -0.91 19.87 -5.48
C THR A 195 -2.15 20.37 -6.20
N GLY A 196 -2.91 21.28 -5.58
CA GLY A 196 -4.14 21.80 -6.17
C GLY A 196 -5.22 20.73 -6.32
N GLU A 197 -5.85 20.64 -7.48
CA GLU A 197 -6.92 19.68 -7.77
C GLU A 197 -6.42 18.23 -7.80
N ASP A 198 -5.16 18.03 -8.13
CA ASP A 198 -4.51 16.71 -8.15
C ASP A 198 -3.98 16.28 -6.78
N ALA A 199 -4.09 17.12 -5.75
CA ALA A 199 -3.66 16.75 -4.40
C ALA A 199 -4.33 15.46 -3.93
N VAL A 200 -3.55 14.61 -3.24
CA VAL A 200 -4.00 13.31 -2.74
C VAL A 200 -3.72 13.19 -1.26
N GLY A 201 -4.74 12.84 -0.49
CA GLY A 201 -4.59 12.58 0.95
C GLY A 201 -5.84 12.91 1.77
N GLY A 202 -5.69 12.80 3.09
CA GLY A 202 -6.72 13.17 4.05
C GLY A 202 -7.92 12.22 4.08
N LYS A 203 -9.05 12.76 4.52
CA LYS A 203 -10.28 11.98 4.76
C LYS A 203 -11.14 11.76 3.51
N ASP A 204 -10.98 12.61 2.49
CA ASP A 204 -11.88 12.66 1.34
C ASP A 204 -11.42 11.74 0.20
N ASP A 205 -10.13 11.41 0.15
CA ASP A 205 -9.58 10.46 -0.83
C ASP A 205 -9.56 9.03 -0.26
N ILE A 206 -10.05 8.07 -1.06
CA ILE A 206 -10.01 6.66 -0.70
C ILE A 206 -8.60 6.11 -0.94
N LEU A 207 -8.03 5.48 0.08
CA LEU A 207 -6.72 4.84 0.05
C LEU A 207 -6.79 3.44 -0.57
N PHE A 208 -7.70 2.62 -0.06
CA PHE A 208 -7.93 1.25 -0.55
C PHE A 208 -9.34 0.75 -0.23
N VAL A 209 -9.73 -0.32 -0.91
CA VAL A 209 -10.98 -1.05 -0.67
C VAL A 209 -10.67 -2.50 -0.38
N MET A 210 -11.21 -3.02 0.72
CA MET A 210 -11.13 -4.44 1.08
C MET A 210 -12.46 -5.13 0.82
N PHE A 211 -12.39 -6.34 0.25
CA PHE A 211 -13.54 -7.23 0.17
C PHE A 211 -13.60 -8.10 1.42
N THR A 212 -14.67 -7.99 2.18
CA THR A 212 -14.86 -8.75 3.43
C THR A 212 -15.90 -9.84 3.23
N SER A 213 -15.74 -10.96 3.95
CA SER A 213 -16.76 -12.02 4.02
C SER A 213 -18.00 -11.45 4.71
N GLY A 214 -19.05 -11.22 3.94
CA GLY A 214 -20.35 -10.76 4.47
C GLY A 214 -21.24 -11.94 4.88
N THR A 215 -22.36 -11.63 5.53
CA THR A 215 -23.46 -12.58 5.78
C THR A 215 -24.32 -12.86 4.54
N THR A 216 -23.97 -12.27 3.41
CA THR A 216 -24.63 -12.38 2.10
C THR A 216 -23.79 -13.25 1.15
N GLU A 217 -24.38 -13.70 0.05
CA GLU A 217 -23.76 -14.57 -0.96
C GLU A 217 -22.47 -13.99 -1.57
N HIS A 218 -22.35 -12.66 -1.63
CA HIS A 218 -21.19 -11.97 -2.20
C HIS A 218 -20.42 -11.14 -1.16
N PRO A 219 -19.09 -11.04 -1.29
CA PRO A 219 -18.26 -10.19 -0.43
C PRO A 219 -18.66 -8.72 -0.51
N LYS A 220 -18.61 -8.03 0.62
CA LYS A 220 -18.88 -6.59 0.71
C LYS A 220 -17.61 -5.78 0.55
N MET A 221 -17.71 -4.61 -0.09
CA MET A 221 -16.64 -3.65 -0.20
C MET A 221 -16.63 -2.71 1.00
N VAL A 222 -15.47 -2.56 1.63
CA VAL A 222 -15.22 -1.61 2.71
C VAL A 222 -14.11 -0.66 2.27
N ALA A 223 -14.44 0.62 2.13
CA ALA A 223 -13.49 1.64 1.74
C ALA A 223 -12.81 2.25 2.97
N HIS A 224 -11.51 2.52 2.86
CA HIS A 224 -10.71 3.22 3.85
C HIS A 224 -10.02 4.42 3.19
N ASN A 225 -10.01 5.55 3.88
CA ASN A 225 -9.36 6.76 3.40
C ASN A 225 -7.89 6.85 3.84
N HIS A 226 -7.21 7.92 3.45
CA HIS A 226 -5.78 8.13 3.78
C HIS A 226 -5.48 8.28 5.27
N LEU A 227 -6.49 8.44 6.13
CA LEU A 227 -6.28 8.49 7.59
C LEU A 227 -6.16 7.09 8.23
N TYR A 228 -6.45 6.02 7.49
CA TYR A 228 -6.38 4.65 7.99
C TYR A 228 -5.02 4.31 8.65
N PRO A 229 -3.85 4.64 8.05
CA PRO A 229 -2.56 4.37 8.69
C PRO A 229 -2.36 5.12 10.01
N LEU A 230 -2.92 6.32 10.18
CA LEU A 230 -2.88 7.04 11.46
C LEU A 230 -3.66 6.29 12.54
N GLY A 231 -4.84 5.74 12.21
CA GLY A 231 -5.61 4.91 13.14
C GLY A 231 -4.82 3.68 13.60
N HIS A 232 -4.04 3.07 12.70
CA HIS A 232 -3.18 1.92 13.00
C HIS A 232 -1.91 2.25 13.81
N TYR A 233 -1.59 3.53 14.02
CA TYR A 233 -0.54 3.92 14.94
C TYR A 233 -0.74 3.32 16.34
N ILE A 234 -1.99 3.31 16.83
CA ILE A 234 -2.35 2.72 18.14
C ILE A 234 -2.01 1.23 18.14
N THR A 235 -2.39 0.51 17.09
CA THR A 235 -2.13 -0.93 16.96
C THR A 235 -0.62 -1.20 16.90
N ALA A 236 0.10 -0.47 16.07
CA ALA A 236 1.54 -0.66 15.92
C ALA A 236 2.31 -0.41 17.22
N LYS A 237 2.02 0.69 17.90
CA LYS A 237 2.76 1.10 19.10
C LYS A 237 2.34 0.35 20.36
N TYR A 238 1.03 0.22 20.60
CA TYR A 238 0.54 -0.24 21.91
C TYR A 238 0.09 -1.70 21.91
N TRP A 239 -0.23 -2.29 20.75
CA TRP A 239 -0.58 -3.71 20.64
C TRP A 239 0.61 -4.56 20.16
N HIS A 240 1.25 -4.17 19.06
CA HIS A 240 2.44 -4.87 18.55
C HIS A 240 3.72 -4.44 19.27
N CYS A 241 3.69 -3.35 20.03
CA CYS A 241 4.82 -2.81 20.78
C CYS A 241 6.04 -2.50 19.89
N ASN A 242 5.80 -2.15 18.63
CA ASN A 242 6.87 -1.87 17.67
C ASN A 242 7.69 -0.64 18.10
N LYS A 243 9.00 -0.75 18.02
CA LYS A 243 9.94 0.33 18.29
C LYS A 243 10.77 0.66 17.05
N PRO A 244 11.24 1.91 16.92
CA PRO A 244 12.14 2.28 15.83
C PRO A 244 13.37 1.37 15.76
N GLY A 245 13.72 0.90 14.56
CA GLY A 245 14.86 0.03 14.31
C GLY A 245 14.64 -1.47 14.55
N GLU A 246 13.48 -1.86 15.08
CA GLU A 246 13.12 -3.28 15.24
C GLU A 246 12.53 -3.85 13.93
N VAL A 247 12.71 -5.16 13.75
CA VAL A 247 12.10 -5.91 12.64
C VAL A 247 10.76 -6.47 13.08
N HIS A 248 9.70 -6.10 12.37
CA HIS A 248 8.35 -6.62 12.58
C HIS A 248 7.97 -7.62 11.49
N LEU A 249 7.47 -8.78 11.88
CA LEU A 249 6.93 -9.79 10.98
C LEU A 249 5.46 -10.06 11.30
N THR A 250 4.59 -9.82 10.33
CA THR A 250 3.18 -10.25 10.40
C THR A 250 2.99 -11.53 9.60
N VAL A 251 2.52 -12.60 10.28
CA VAL A 251 2.18 -13.86 9.61
C VAL A 251 0.78 -13.72 9.01
N SER A 252 0.69 -13.09 7.86
CA SER A 252 -0.55 -12.88 7.11
C SER A 252 -0.26 -12.81 5.62
N ASP A 253 -1.30 -12.79 4.80
CA ASP A 253 -1.23 -12.52 3.37
C ASP A 253 -1.57 -11.06 3.09
N THR A 254 -0.97 -10.47 2.04
CA THR A 254 -1.22 -9.07 1.66
C THR A 254 -2.61 -8.84 1.04
N GLY A 255 -3.36 -9.90 0.78
CA GLY A 255 -4.72 -9.86 0.25
C GLY A 255 -5.83 -10.04 1.28
N TRP A 256 -5.49 -10.05 2.57
CA TRP A 256 -6.42 -10.17 3.71
C TRP A 256 -6.53 -8.90 4.50
#